data_40105c8596b6744f36ee996988d5ffb3
#
_entry.id   40105c8596b6744f36ee996988d5ffb3
#
_cell.length_a   1.000
_cell.length_b   1.000
_cell.length_c   1.000
_cell.angle_alpha   90.00
_cell.angle_beta   90.00
_cell.angle_gamma   90.00
#
_symmetry.space_group_name_H-M   'P 1'
#
loop_
_entity.id
_entity.type
_entity.pdbx_description
1 polymer ?
#
loop_
_entity_poly.entity_id
_entity_poly.type
_entity_poly.pdbx_seq_one_letter_code
_entity_poly.pdbx_strand_id
1 'polypeptide(L)'
;MARSDVQLMLGVKAGDDESFELLLRRYRVPLVNFLYRMVRDAATAEDLAQEVFLRVYRARKKYAPSAKFTTWMFRIATNVALNAIRDGRHHQADVSIDAAPDDEQQPLDVHDARPSAVERMMERDRAEFIRRAIYALPEKQRAAVLLHKYHELDYDEIARILECSESALKSLLFRAYETLREKLAPLVEGGPRAA
;
A
#
# COMPACT_ATOMS: atom_id res chain seq x y z
N MET A 1 -20.63 -1.10 -21.23
CA MET A 1 -19.38 -0.39 -20.88
C MET A 1 -19.24 -0.38 -19.36
N ALA A 2 -18.05 -0.66 -18.82
CA ALA A 2 -17.84 -0.60 -17.37
C ALA A 2 -17.86 0.86 -16.90
N ARG A 3 -18.63 1.13 -15.83
CA ARG A 3 -18.69 2.47 -15.22
C ARG A 3 -17.31 2.87 -14.68
N SER A 4 -16.90 4.13 -14.89
CA SER A 4 -15.67 4.68 -14.32
C SER A 4 -15.81 4.88 -12.81
N ASP A 5 -14.68 4.96 -12.08
CA ASP A 5 -14.70 5.16 -10.62
C ASP A 5 -15.40 6.47 -10.22
N VAL A 6 -15.21 7.52 -11.03
CA VAL A 6 -15.91 8.80 -10.82
C VAL A 6 -17.42 8.61 -10.98
N GLN A 7 -17.88 7.88 -12.00
CA GLN A 7 -19.30 7.60 -12.20
C GLN A 7 -19.88 6.76 -11.05
N LEU A 8 -19.12 5.74 -10.60
CA LEU A 8 -19.52 4.94 -9.44
C LEU A 8 -19.64 5.83 -8.18
N MET A 9 -18.63 6.67 -7.92
CA MET A 9 -18.67 7.52 -6.73
C MET A 9 -19.75 8.59 -6.79
N LEU A 10 -20.10 9.11 -7.97
CA LEU A 10 -21.27 9.98 -8.16
C LEU A 10 -22.58 9.21 -7.91
N GLY A 11 -22.67 7.93 -8.31
CA GLY A 11 -23.79 7.05 -7.96
C GLY A 11 -23.92 6.88 -6.45
N VAL A 12 -22.83 6.60 -5.73
CA VAL A 12 -22.81 6.51 -4.26
C VAL A 12 -23.26 7.82 -3.61
N LYS A 13 -22.85 8.97 -4.16
CA LYS A 13 -23.30 10.28 -3.71
C LYS A 13 -24.81 10.46 -3.88
N ALA A 14 -25.38 9.90 -4.93
CA ALA A 14 -26.83 9.91 -5.21
C ALA A 14 -27.62 8.87 -4.39
N GLY A 15 -26.94 7.96 -3.66
CA GLY A 15 -27.59 6.94 -2.84
C GLY A 15 -27.68 5.57 -3.52
N ASP A 16 -26.93 5.34 -4.60
CA ASP A 16 -26.85 4.03 -5.28
C ASP A 16 -25.85 3.12 -4.55
N ASP A 17 -26.38 2.20 -3.75
CA ASP A 17 -25.58 1.25 -2.96
C ASP A 17 -24.86 0.22 -3.85
N GLU A 18 -25.41 -0.13 -5.02
CA GLU A 18 -24.73 -1.02 -5.99
C GLU A 18 -23.44 -0.39 -6.49
N SER A 19 -23.42 0.92 -6.75
CA SER A 19 -22.20 1.64 -7.10
C SER A 19 -21.12 1.57 -6.00
N PHE A 20 -21.53 1.59 -4.73
CA PHE A 20 -20.60 1.44 -3.61
C PHE A 20 -20.05 0.01 -3.53
N GLU A 21 -20.91 -0.99 -3.70
CA GLU A 21 -20.47 -2.40 -3.74
C GLU A 21 -19.46 -2.67 -4.86
N LEU A 22 -19.66 -2.08 -6.04
CA LEU A 22 -18.72 -2.19 -7.14
C LEU A 22 -17.36 -1.55 -6.82
N LEU A 23 -17.33 -0.40 -6.14
CA LEU A 23 -16.10 0.22 -5.66
C LEU A 23 -15.40 -0.65 -4.61
N LEU A 24 -16.16 -1.21 -3.65
CA LEU A 24 -15.64 -2.15 -2.66
C LEU A 24 -14.95 -3.35 -3.33
N ARG A 25 -15.63 -4.02 -4.25
CA ARG A 25 -15.09 -5.18 -4.99
C ARG A 25 -13.82 -4.83 -5.76
N ARG A 26 -13.76 -3.64 -6.38
CA ARG A 26 -12.63 -3.18 -7.18
C ARG A 26 -11.41 -2.85 -6.34
N TYR A 27 -11.61 -2.24 -5.17
CA TYR A 27 -10.52 -1.65 -4.39
C TYR A 27 -10.19 -2.36 -3.09
N ARG A 28 -10.96 -3.37 -2.63
CA ARG A 28 -10.69 -4.08 -1.39
C ARG A 28 -9.28 -4.68 -1.40
N VAL A 29 -8.95 -5.49 -2.39
CA VAL A 29 -7.64 -6.17 -2.46
C VAL A 29 -6.48 -5.19 -2.58
N PRO A 30 -6.47 -4.22 -3.54
CA PRO A 30 -5.41 -3.21 -3.59
C PRO A 30 -5.25 -2.42 -2.30
N LEU A 31 -6.35 -2.08 -1.63
CA LEU A 31 -6.35 -1.29 -0.40
C LEU A 31 -5.79 -2.09 0.78
N VAL A 32 -6.27 -3.32 1.00
CA VAL A 32 -5.76 -4.21 2.05
C VAL A 32 -4.26 -4.46 1.85
N ASN A 33 -3.83 -4.73 0.62
CA ASN A 33 -2.41 -4.93 0.30
C ASN A 33 -1.55 -3.69 0.60
N PHE A 34 -2.05 -2.49 0.30
CA PHE A 34 -1.37 -1.25 0.66
C PHE A 34 -1.24 -1.10 2.17
N LEU A 35 -2.35 -1.27 2.89
CA LEU A 35 -2.39 -1.15 4.35
C LEU A 35 -1.52 -2.20 5.03
N TYR A 36 -1.58 -3.46 4.58
CA TYR A 36 -0.70 -4.53 5.08
C TYR A 36 0.79 -4.18 4.92
N ARG A 37 1.19 -3.66 3.75
CA ARG A 37 2.58 -3.20 3.55
C ARG A 37 2.94 -2.00 4.42
N MET A 38 1.97 -1.20 4.84
CA MET A 38 2.18 -0.09 5.78
C MET A 38 2.35 -0.56 7.23
N VAL A 39 1.50 -1.47 7.73
CA VAL A 39 1.44 -1.84 9.16
C VAL A 39 2.02 -3.20 9.50
N ARG A 40 2.15 -4.13 8.52
CA ARG A 40 2.64 -5.51 8.66
C ARG A 40 1.83 -6.41 9.63
N ASP A 41 0.58 -6.11 9.78
CA ASP A 41 -0.37 -6.93 10.50
C ASP A 41 -1.64 -7.09 9.67
N ALA A 42 -2.05 -8.34 9.41
CA ALA A 42 -3.16 -8.63 8.50
C ALA A 42 -4.50 -8.22 9.09
N ALA A 43 -4.72 -8.48 10.38
CA ALA A 43 -5.96 -8.11 11.06
C ALA A 43 -6.12 -6.58 11.11
N THR A 44 -5.07 -5.88 11.52
CA THR A 44 -5.04 -4.41 11.49
C THR A 44 -5.27 -3.88 10.08
N ALA A 45 -4.67 -4.47 9.04
CA ALA A 45 -4.84 -4.01 7.66
C ALA A 45 -6.29 -4.15 7.17
N GLU A 46 -6.98 -5.24 7.51
CA GLU A 46 -8.40 -5.43 7.19
C GLU A 46 -9.28 -4.42 7.95
N ASP A 47 -9.04 -4.20 9.23
CA ASP A 47 -9.78 -3.21 10.04
C ASP A 47 -9.60 -1.79 9.51
N LEU A 48 -8.37 -1.41 9.16
CA LEU A 48 -8.07 -0.13 8.56
C LEU A 48 -8.72 0.02 7.17
N ALA A 49 -8.79 -1.05 6.37
CA ALA A 49 -9.48 -1.03 5.09
C ALA A 49 -10.98 -0.79 5.25
N GLN A 50 -11.62 -1.43 6.23
CA GLN A 50 -13.02 -1.18 6.57
C GLN A 50 -13.23 0.28 6.99
N GLU A 51 -12.35 0.82 7.84
CA GLU A 51 -12.42 2.23 8.26
C GLU A 51 -12.26 3.19 7.08
N VAL A 52 -11.35 2.90 6.12
CA VAL A 52 -11.22 3.70 4.90
C VAL A 52 -12.51 3.70 4.10
N PHE A 53 -13.14 2.55 3.86
CA PHE A 53 -14.39 2.48 3.13
C PHE A 53 -15.55 3.18 3.87
N LEU A 54 -15.60 3.07 5.19
CA LEU A 54 -16.55 3.81 6.00
C LEU A 54 -16.35 5.33 5.86
N ARG A 55 -15.12 5.82 5.87
CA ARG A 55 -14.81 7.23 5.63
C ARG A 55 -15.18 7.68 4.22
N VAL A 56 -14.90 6.87 3.21
CA VAL A 56 -15.34 7.11 1.82
C VAL A 56 -16.87 7.26 1.77
N TYR A 57 -17.60 6.33 2.37
CA TYR A 57 -19.07 6.35 2.38
C TYR A 57 -19.62 7.56 3.14
N ARG A 58 -19.10 7.85 4.33
CA ARG A 58 -19.52 9.03 5.12
C ARG A 58 -19.24 10.34 4.39
N ALA A 59 -18.13 10.43 3.67
CA ALA A 59 -17.76 11.62 2.91
C ALA A 59 -18.44 11.74 1.54
N ARG A 60 -19.25 10.75 1.10
CA ARG A 60 -19.84 10.68 -0.24
C ARG A 60 -20.58 11.93 -0.68
N LYS A 61 -21.31 12.57 0.24
CA LYS A 61 -22.08 13.80 -0.07
C LYS A 61 -21.19 14.98 -0.43
N LYS A 62 -19.97 15.04 0.13
CA LYS A 62 -18.97 16.10 -0.12
C LYS A 62 -18.03 15.75 -1.28
N TYR A 63 -18.15 14.56 -1.86
CA TYR A 63 -17.28 14.16 -2.97
C TYR A 63 -17.46 15.10 -4.17
N ALA A 64 -16.33 15.60 -4.68
CA ALA A 64 -16.25 16.37 -5.91
C ALA A 64 -15.15 15.74 -6.78
N PRO A 65 -15.38 15.50 -8.09
CA PRO A 65 -14.43 14.84 -8.97
C PRO A 65 -13.31 15.79 -9.43
N SER A 66 -12.62 16.44 -8.49
CA SER A 66 -11.50 17.35 -8.76
C SER A 66 -10.17 16.62 -8.96
N ALA A 67 -10.12 15.31 -8.64
CA ALA A 67 -8.99 14.42 -8.83
C ALA A 67 -9.50 13.00 -9.12
N LYS A 68 -8.60 12.08 -9.48
CA LYS A 68 -8.94 10.66 -9.61
C LYS A 68 -9.49 10.13 -8.28
N PHE A 69 -10.48 9.23 -8.35
CA PHE A 69 -11.03 8.57 -7.15
C PHE A 69 -9.93 7.87 -6.35
N THR A 70 -8.99 7.21 -7.03
CA THR A 70 -7.84 6.53 -6.42
C THR A 70 -6.99 7.48 -5.58
N THR A 71 -6.66 8.66 -6.09
CA THR A 71 -5.89 9.68 -5.36
C THR A 71 -6.61 10.09 -4.06
N TRP A 72 -7.93 10.31 -4.13
CA TRP A 72 -8.72 10.66 -2.95
C TRP A 72 -8.82 9.50 -1.95
N MET A 73 -9.07 8.28 -2.40
CA MET A 73 -9.14 7.09 -1.55
C MET A 73 -7.80 6.78 -0.87
N PHE A 74 -6.69 6.79 -1.62
CA PHE A 74 -5.37 6.54 -1.05
C PHE A 74 -4.89 7.66 -0.11
N ARG A 75 -5.36 8.88 -0.28
CA ARG A 75 -5.15 9.94 0.73
C ARG A 75 -5.80 9.57 2.07
N ILE A 76 -7.04 9.09 2.05
CA ILE A 76 -7.71 8.61 3.27
C ILE A 76 -6.94 7.42 3.86
N ALA A 77 -6.57 6.44 3.03
CA ALA A 77 -5.87 5.24 3.45
C ALA A 77 -4.50 5.56 4.08
N THR A 78 -3.73 6.44 3.46
CA THR A 78 -2.42 6.86 3.98
C THR A 78 -2.55 7.54 5.34
N ASN A 79 -3.52 8.45 5.50
CA ASN A 79 -3.75 9.13 6.78
C ASN A 79 -4.20 8.16 7.87
N VAL A 80 -5.07 7.20 7.55
CA VAL A 80 -5.51 6.15 8.47
C VAL A 80 -4.31 5.28 8.91
N ALA A 81 -3.48 4.83 7.95
CA ALA A 81 -2.29 4.02 8.26
C ALA A 81 -1.26 4.78 9.10
N LEU A 82 -0.95 6.03 8.76
CA LEU A 82 0.01 6.84 9.52
C LEU A 82 -0.46 7.10 10.96
N ASN A 83 -1.76 7.32 11.16
CA ASN A 83 -2.34 7.48 12.48
C ASN A 83 -2.25 6.17 13.28
N ALA A 84 -2.62 5.03 12.70
CA ALA A 84 -2.52 3.73 13.35
C ALA A 84 -1.08 3.38 13.77
N ILE A 85 -0.09 3.66 12.90
CA ILE A 85 1.32 3.44 13.22
C ILE A 85 1.76 4.34 14.40
N ARG A 86 1.37 5.61 14.39
CA ARG A 86 1.69 6.54 15.48
C ARG A 86 1.06 6.09 16.79
N ASP A 87 -0.21 5.73 16.77
CA ASP A 87 -0.96 5.32 17.97
C ASP A 87 -0.45 3.97 18.49
N GLY A 88 -0.12 3.02 17.61
CA GLY A 88 0.51 1.74 17.97
C GLY A 88 1.90 1.91 18.64
N ARG A 89 2.68 2.91 18.25
CA ARG A 89 3.96 3.22 18.94
C ARG A 89 3.78 3.70 20.36
N HIS A 90 2.72 4.44 20.63
CA HIS A 90 2.41 4.86 22.01
C HIS A 90 2.02 3.65 22.87
N HIS A 91 1.37 2.62 22.30
CA HIS A 91 1.06 1.39 23.04
C HIS A 91 2.24 0.42 23.14
N GLN A 92 3.14 0.36 22.15
CA GLN A 92 4.33 -0.50 22.20
C GLN A 92 5.45 0.03 23.13
N ALA A 93 5.42 1.30 23.48
CA ALA A 93 6.32 1.83 24.53
C ALA A 93 6.03 1.20 25.91
N ASP A 94 4.84 0.63 26.10
CA ASP A 94 4.41 -0.02 27.33
C ASP A 94 4.45 -1.56 27.32
N VAL A 95 4.65 -2.21 26.14
CA VAL A 95 4.67 -3.68 26.03
C VAL A 95 5.69 -4.14 24.99
N SER A 96 6.79 -4.67 25.49
CA SER A 96 7.76 -5.44 24.69
C SER A 96 7.25 -6.87 24.55
N ILE A 97 6.91 -7.34 23.34
CA ILE A 97 6.80 -8.78 23.01
C ILE A 97 6.98 -9.02 21.52
N ASP A 98 7.84 -9.99 21.20
CA ASP A 98 8.03 -10.67 19.93
C ASP A 98 6.72 -11.29 19.42
N ALA A 99 6.36 -11.00 18.17
CA ALA A 99 5.55 -11.89 17.36
C ALA A 99 5.77 -11.60 15.89
N ALA A 100 6.44 -12.51 15.21
CA ALA A 100 6.41 -12.60 13.76
C ALA A 100 5.19 -13.44 13.36
N PRO A 101 4.20 -12.93 12.64
CA PRO A 101 3.20 -13.76 12.00
C PRO A 101 3.67 -14.15 10.60
N ASP A 102 3.68 -15.47 10.38
CA ASP A 102 3.64 -16.06 9.05
C ASP A 102 2.30 -15.67 8.40
N ASP A 103 2.34 -15.01 7.25
CA ASP A 103 1.13 -14.84 6.46
C ASP A 103 1.42 -15.01 4.96
N GLU A 104 0.97 -16.16 4.47
CA GLU A 104 0.99 -16.55 3.07
C GLU A 104 -0.20 -15.92 2.33
N GLN A 105 -0.03 -14.70 1.81
CA GLN A 105 -0.89 -14.22 0.73
C GLN A 105 -0.06 -13.65 -0.41
N GLN A 106 0.23 -14.54 -1.37
CA GLN A 106 0.86 -14.18 -2.63
C GLN A 106 -0.13 -13.48 -3.56
N PRO A 107 0.30 -12.45 -4.31
CA PRO A 107 -0.39 -12.07 -5.53
C PRO A 107 -0.25 -13.23 -6.54
N LEU A 108 -1.37 -13.67 -7.10
CA LEU A 108 -1.40 -14.59 -8.23
C LEU A 108 -0.81 -13.88 -9.45
N ASP A 109 0.42 -14.22 -9.80
CA ASP A 109 0.99 -13.93 -11.11
C ASP A 109 1.04 -15.23 -11.90
N VAL A 110 0.31 -15.25 -13.01
CA VAL A 110 0.19 -16.41 -13.89
C VAL A 110 1.27 -16.29 -14.95
N HIS A 111 2.38 -17.01 -14.77
CA HIS A 111 3.28 -17.34 -15.87
C HIS A 111 3.59 -18.84 -15.87
N ASP A 112 3.32 -19.43 -17.02
CA ASP A 112 3.36 -20.85 -17.34
C ASP A 112 4.81 -21.33 -17.51
N ALA A 113 5.42 -21.69 -16.39
CA ALA A 113 6.50 -22.67 -16.22
C ALA A 113 6.56 -22.91 -14.71
N ARG A 114 6.15 -24.08 -14.23
CA ARG A 114 6.13 -24.40 -12.80
C ARG A 114 7.55 -24.36 -12.25
N PRO A 115 7.95 -23.32 -11.49
CA PRO A 115 9.28 -23.26 -10.90
C PRO A 115 9.48 -24.43 -9.95
N SER A 116 10.70 -24.91 -9.83
CA SER A 116 11.05 -25.97 -8.88
C SER A 116 10.73 -25.52 -7.44
N ALA A 117 10.60 -26.49 -6.52
CA ALA A 117 10.35 -26.16 -5.10
C ALA A 117 11.44 -25.26 -4.52
N VAL A 118 12.70 -25.43 -4.97
CA VAL A 118 13.86 -24.62 -4.54
C VAL A 118 13.72 -23.18 -5.09
N GLU A 119 13.38 -23.02 -6.36
CA GLU A 119 13.19 -21.69 -6.97
C GLU A 119 12.06 -20.92 -6.27
N ARG A 120 10.94 -21.58 -5.96
CA ARG A 120 9.85 -20.96 -5.20
C ARG A 120 10.26 -20.52 -3.79
N MET A 121 11.09 -21.33 -3.11
CA MET A 121 11.62 -20.98 -1.79
C MET A 121 12.54 -19.77 -1.88
N MET A 122 13.47 -19.75 -2.83
CA MET A 122 14.38 -18.61 -3.05
C MET A 122 13.62 -17.32 -3.41
N GLU A 123 12.55 -17.44 -4.18
CA GLU A 123 11.73 -16.29 -4.57
C GLU A 123 10.91 -15.74 -3.37
N ARG A 124 10.42 -16.63 -2.51
CA ARG A 124 9.78 -16.24 -1.23
C ARG A 124 10.74 -15.51 -0.30
N ASP A 125 11.94 -16.05 -0.11
CA ASP A 125 12.98 -15.42 0.72
C ASP A 125 13.38 -14.04 0.19
N ARG A 126 13.54 -13.93 -1.15
CA ARG A 126 13.83 -12.67 -1.81
C ARG A 126 12.69 -11.65 -1.61
N ALA A 127 11.44 -12.09 -1.79
CA ALA A 127 10.28 -11.24 -1.60
C ALA A 127 10.16 -10.77 -0.14
N GLU A 128 10.41 -11.66 0.83
CA GLU A 128 10.40 -11.30 2.25
C GLU A 128 11.52 -10.32 2.60
N PHE A 129 12.71 -10.51 2.04
CA PHE A 129 13.82 -9.58 2.25
C PHE A 129 13.48 -8.17 1.73
N ILE A 130 12.87 -8.08 0.55
CA ILE A 130 12.39 -6.81 -0.02
C ILE A 130 11.30 -6.19 0.88
N ARG A 131 10.33 -6.98 1.35
CA ARG A 131 9.28 -6.52 2.25
C ARG A 131 9.85 -5.93 3.54
N ARG A 132 10.84 -6.60 4.15
CA ARG A 132 11.53 -6.10 5.36
C ARG A 132 12.28 -4.79 5.09
N ALA A 133 12.97 -4.69 3.97
CA ALA A 133 13.68 -3.46 3.59
C ALA A 133 12.71 -2.27 3.43
N ILE A 134 11.56 -2.48 2.77
CA ILE A 134 10.52 -1.45 2.61
C ILE A 134 9.91 -1.07 3.98
N TYR A 135 9.63 -2.06 4.83
CA TYR A 135 9.06 -1.79 6.16
C TYR A 135 10.00 -0.99 7.06
N ALA A 136 11.31 -1.19 6.91
CA ALA A 136 12.31 -0.45 7.68
C ALA A 136 12.47 1.02 7.27
N LEU A 137 11.78 1.47 6.20
CA LEU A 137 11.74 2.89 5.85
C LEU A 137 10.89 3.70 6.85
N PRO A 138 11.23 4.98 7.07
CA PRO A 138 10.31 5.91 7.74
C PRO A 138 8.94 5.92 7.05
N GLU A 139 7.85 6.04 7.81
CA GLU A 139 6.49 5.77 7.34
C GLU A 139 6.09 6.59 6.09
N LYS A 140 6.45 7.88 6.05
CA LYS A 140 6.16 8.72 4.87
C LYS A 140 6.97 8.30 3.65
N GLN A 141 8.21 7.84 3.84
CA GLN A 141 9.02 7.29 2.76
C GLN A 141 8.44 5.97 2.26
N ARG A 142 8.02 5.09 3.18
CA ARG A 142 7.34 3.83 2.88
C ARG A 142 6.07 4.08 2.07
N ALA A 143 5.20 4.98 2.54
CA ALA A 143 3.98 5.34 1.82
C ALA A 143 4.26 5.84 0.39
N ALA A 144 5.24 6.74 0.22
CA ALA A 144 5.62 7.25 -1.10
C ALA A 144 6.09 6.13 -2.05
N VAL A 145 6.96 5.24 -1.56
CA VAL A 145 7.45 4.09 -2.35
C VAL A 145 6.31 3.15 -2.73
N LEU A 146 5.41 2.83 -1.80
CA LEU A 146 4.28 1.94 -2.06
C LEU A 146 3.31 2.55 -3.08
N LEU A 147 2.96 3.81 -2.95
CA LEU A 147 2.08 4.50 -3.90
C LEU A 147 2.70 4.57 -5.30
N HIS A 148 4.00 4.84 -5.39
CA HIS A 148 4.70 4.94 -6.66
C HIS A 148 4.89 3.58 -7.36
N LYS A 149 5.30 2.53 -6.62
CA LYS A 149 5.71 1.24 -7.21
C LYS A 149 4.58 0.23 -7.35
N TYR A 150 3.59 0.26 -6.47
CA TYR A 150 2.51 -0.75 -6.45
C TYR A 150 1.16 -0.21 -6.90
N HIS A 151 0.99 1.11 -6.96
CA HIS A 151 -0.26 1.73 -7.38
C HIS A 151 -0.09 2.65 -8.61
N GLU A 152 1.13 2.72 -9.16
CA GLU A 152 1.47 3.43 -10.41
C GLU A 152 0.97 4.88 -10.43
N LEU A 153 0.90 5.51 -9.25
CA LEU A 153 0.51 6.91 -9.12
C LEU A 153 1.65 7.82 -9.54
N ASP A 154 1.32 8.88 -10.24
CA ASP A 154 2.31 9.88 -10.63
C ASP A 154 2.73 10.78 -9.44
N TYR A 155 3.78 11.56 -9.62
CA TYR A 155 4.36 12.37 -8.55
C TYR A 155 3.40 13.44 -8.04
N ASP A 156 2.60 14.05 -8.90
CA ASP A 156 1.61 15.04 -8.52
C ASP A 156 0.49 14.40 -7.66
N GLU A 157 0.03 13.21 -8.03
CA GLU A 157 -0.95 12.45 -7.26
C GLU A 157 -0.41 12.07 -5.88
N ILE A 158 0.83 11.55 -5.81
CA ILE A 158 1.46 11.16 -4.53
C ILE A 158 1.71 12.39 -3.66
N ALA A 159 2.14 13.51 -4.24
CA ALA A 159 2.34 14.77 -3.51
C ALA A 159 1.03 15.27 -2.87
N ARG A 160 -0.10 15.16 -3.60
CA ARG A 160 -1.44 15.46 -3.07
C ARG A 160 -1.84 14.51 -1.95
N ILE A 161 -1.54 13.20 -2.06
CA ILE A 161 -1.83 12.19 -1.04
C ILE A 161 -1.05 12.48 0.24
N LEU A 162 0.25 12.78 0.11
CA LEU A 162 1.15 13.02 1.24
C LEU A 162 1.13 14.46 1.76
N GLU A 163 0.33 15.33 1.17
CA GLU A 163 0.18 16.74 1.51
C GLU A 163 1.52 17.47 1.53
N CYS A 164 2.32 17.30 0.48
CA CYS A 164 3.62 17.92 0.32
C CYS A 164 3.81 18.50 -1.09
N SER A 165 4.85 19.32 -1.28
CA SER A 165 5.22 19.76 -2.62
C SER A 165 5.85 18.63 -3.43
N GLU A 166 5.77 18.71 -4.75
CA GLU A 166 6.43 17.74 -5.65
C GLU A 166 7.95 17.67 -5.42
N SER A 167 8.58 18.81 -5.14
CA SER A 167 10.01 18.88 -4.80
C SER A 167 10.32 18.14 -3.50
N ALA A 168 9.47 18.28 -2.46
CA ALA A 168 9.61 17.55 -1.20
C ALA A 168 9.41 16.04 -1.42
N LEU A 169 8.43 15.64 -2.26
CA LEU A 169 8.24 14.24 -2.63
C LEU A 169 9.46 13.66 -3.34
N LYS A 170 10.02 14.35 -4.33
CA LYS A 170 11.25 13.91 -5.03
C LYS A 170 12.39 13.66 -4.06
N SER A 171 12.60 14.57 -3.11
CA SER A 171 13.63 14.44 -2.07
C SER A 171 13.34 13.27 -1.12
N LEU A 172 12.06 13.00 -0.83
CA LEU A 172 11.61 11.90 0.02
C LEU A 172 11.82 10.54 -0.66
N LEU A 173 11.45 10.43 -1.94
CA LEU A 173 11.66 9.22 -2.75
C LEU A 173 13.16 8.96 -2.99
N PHE A 174 13.95 10.01 -3.26
CA PHE A 174 15.39 9.86 -3.42
C PHE A 174 16.02 9.22 -2.18
N ARG A 175 15.74 9.74 -0.98
CA ARG A 175 16.25 9.17 0.27
C ARG A 175 15.76 7.75 0.52
N ALA A 176 14.49 7.47 0.19
CA ALA A 176 13.94 6.13 0.32
C ALA A 176 14.65 5.12 -0.59
N TYR A 177 14.90 5.49 -1.85
CA TYR A 177 15.59 4.61 -2.79
C TYR A 177 17.09 4.43 -2.47
N GLU A 178 17.76 5.45 -1.93
CA GLU A 178 19.14 5.29 -1.42
C GLU A 178 19.16 4.25 -0.29
N THR A 179 18.29 4.40 0.71
CA THR A 179 18.18 3.44 1.81
C THR A 179 17.85 2.03 1.31
N LEU A 180 16.93 1.90 0.33
CA LEU A 180 16.59 0.60 -0.24
C LEU A 180 17.76 0.01 -1.03
N ARG A 181 18.52 0.80 -1.78
CA ARG A 181 19.70 0.35 -2.52
C ARG A 181 20.74 -0.25 -1.57
N GLU A 182 21.03 0.43 -0.47
CA GLU A 182 21.96 -0.06 0.55
C GLU A 182 21.46 -1.37 1.19
N LYS A 183 20.19 -1.41 1.60
CA LYS A 183 19.60 -2.59 2.24
C LYS A 183 19.46 -3.79 1.30
N LEU A 184 19.24 -3.58 0.01
CA LEU A 184 19.04 -4.63 -0.97
C LEU A 184 20.32 -5.03 -1.71
N ALA A 185 21.46 -4.38 -1.45
CA ALA A 185 22.77 -4.73 -2.05
C ALA A 185 23.11 -6.22 -1.95
N PRO A 186 22.89 -6.92 -0.81
CA PRO A 186 23.16 -8.34 -0.69
C PRO A 186 22.39 -9.23 -1.68
N LEU A 187 21.19 -8.81 -2.10
CA LEU A 187 20.41 -9.56 -3.11
C LEU A 187 20.97 -9.42 -4.53
N VAL A 188 21.69 -8.34 -4.79
CA VAL A 188 22.29 -8.08 -6.11
C VAL A 188 23.67 -8.75 -6.20
N GLU A 189 24.43 -8.73 -5.10
CA GLU A 189 25.78 -9.32 -5.03
C GLU A 189 25.75 -10.85 -4.90
N GLY A 190 24.68 -11.43 -4.33
CA GLY A 190 24.49 -12.88 -4.14
C GLY A 190 23.74 -13.57 -5.29
N GLY A 191 23.38 -12.89 -6.37
CA GLY A 191 22.82 -13.51 -7.56
C GLY A 191 23.84 -14.41 -8.26
N PRO A 192 23.43 -15.56 -8.87
CA PRO A 192 24.37 -16.45 -9.53
C PRO A 192 25.12 -15.66 -10.60
N ARG A 193 26.45 -15.54 -10.43
CA ARG A 193 27.33 -15.15 -11.54
C ARG A 193 27.12 -16.19 -12.62
N ALA A 194 26.48 -15.80 -13.72
CA ALA A 194 26.46 -16.60 -14.93
C ALA A 194 27.90 -16.87 -15.32
N ALA A 195 28.30 -18.15 -15.26
CA ALA A 195 29.53 -18.67 -15.83
C ALA A 195 29.32 -18.91 -17.33
#